data_58c99321a9869d55d0fc631786a98acf
#
_entry.id   58c99321a9869d55d0fc631786a98acf
#
_cell.length_a   1.000
_cell.length_b   1.000
_cell.length_c   1.000
_cell.angle_alpha   90.00
_cell.angle_beta   90.00
_cell.angle_gamma   90.00
#
_symmetry.space_group_name_H-M   'P 1'
#
loop_
_entity.id
_entity.type
_entity.pdbx_description
1 polymer ?
#
loop_
_entity_poly.entity_id
_entity_poly.type
_entity_poly.pdbx_seq_one_letter_code
_entity_poly.pdbx_strand_id
1 'polypeptide(L)' 'MIIENCNVALELLRKAETLTEEGDRFRAVTYNNFACIFRKTKKLRSALNYLEKALEIEYNYLHYSEEAVEECL' A
#
# COMPACT_ATOMS: atom_id res chain seq x y z
N MET A 1 13.63 -11.40 1.36
CA MET A 1 14.74 -10.69 0.68
C MET A 1 15.09 -9.43 1.47
N ILE A 2 16.36 -9.26 1.75
CA ILE A 2 16.81 -8.08 2.48
C ILE A 2 17.19 -7.01 1.45
N ILE A 3 16.44 -5.91 1.45
CA ILE A 3 16.75 -4.78 0.57
C ILE A 3 17.61 -3.81 1.37
N GLU A 4 18.91 -3.83 1.12
CA GLU A 4 19.85 -2.97 1.83
C GLU A 4 19.86 -1.53 1.28
N ASN A 5 19.53 -1.37 -0.01
CA ASN A 5 19.51 -0.07 -0.65
C ASN A 5 18.09 0.46 -0.76
N CYS A 6 17.72 1.35 0.16
CA CYS A 6 16.38 1.93 0.18
C CYS A 6 16.08 2.77 -1.07
N ASN A 7 17.09 3.38 -1.69
CA ASN A 7 16.88 4.19 -2.88
C ASN A 7 16.43 3.33 -4.07
N VAL A 8 17.04 2.15 -4.23
CA VAL A 8 16.65 1.23 -5.29
C VAL A 8 15.23 0.71 -5.04
N ALA A 9 14.95 0.36 -3.78
CA ALA A 9 13.62 -0.10 -3.40
C ALA A 9 12.55 0.96 -3.69
N LEU A 10 12.83 2.22 -3.38
CA LEU A 10 11.90 3.32 -3.65
C LEU A 10 11.65 3.49 -5.14
N GLU A 11 12.68 3.37 -5.98
CA GLU A 11 12.53 3.43 -7.42
C GLU A 11 11.61 2.31 -7.94
N LEU A 12 11.84 1.09 -7.47
CA LEU A 12 11.02 -0.06 -7.87
C LEU A 12 9.56 0.13 -7.45
N LEU A 13 9.34 0.65 -6.24
CA LEU A 13 7.99 0.90 -5.75
C LEU A 13 7.30 2.00 -6.54
N ARG A 14 8.02 3.04 -6.93
CA ARG A 14 7.46 4.09 -7.77
C ARG A 14 7.05 3.58 -9.14
N LYS A 15 7.82 2.68 -9.71
CA LYS A 15 7.46 2.02 -10.97
C LYS A 15 6.21 1.17 -10.78
N ALA A 16 6.14 0.41 -9.69
CA ALA A 16 4.95 -0.38 -9.38
C ALA A 16 3.72 0.50 -9.20
N GLU A 17 3.89 1.66 -8.56
CA GLU A 17 2.81 2.62 -8.40
C GLU A 17 2.28 3.12 -9.74
N THR A 18 3.16 3.41 -10.70
CA THR A 18 2.73 3.88 -12.02
C THR A 18 2.06 2.80 -12.86
N LEU A 19 2.31 1.52 -12.56
CA LEU A 19 1.72 0.40 -13.28
C LEU A 19 0.34 0.00 -12.75
N THR A 20 -0.07 0.53 -11.61
CA THR A 20 -1.35 0.22 -11.00
C THR A 20 -2.23 1.46 -10.95
N GLU A 21 -3.54 1.26 -11.04
CA GLU A 21 -4.49 2.37 -10.88
C GLU A 21 -4.65 2.71 -9.39
N GLU A 22 -5.01 3.96 -9.13
CA GLU A 22 -5.30 4.41 -7.78
C GLU A 22 -6.53 3.66 -7.27
N GLY A 23 -6.48 3.02 -6.19
CA GLY A 23 -7.55 2.19 -5.67
C GLY A 23 -7.41 0.72 -6.01
N ASP A 24 -6.44 0.35 -6.84
CA ASP A 24 -6.13 -1.05 -7.10
C ASP A 24 -5.57 -1.70 -5.83
N ARG A 25 -5.97 -2.94 -5.58
CA ARG A 25 -5.50 -3.68 -4.41
C ARG A 25 -3.98 -3.79 -4.38
N PHE A 26 -3.35 -3.93 -5.52
CA PHE A 26 -1.88 -3.97 -5.60
C PHE A 26 -1.26 -2.64 -5.18
N ARG A 27 -1.97 -1.54 -5.35
CA ARG A 27 -1.52 -0.24 -4.88
C ARG A 27 -1.41 -0.21 -3.36
N ALA A 28 -2.29 -0.92 -2.65
CA ALA A 28 -2.22 -1.05 -1.20
C ALA A 28 -0.93 -1.75 -0.77
N VAL A 29 -0.54 -2.81 -1.47
CA VAL A 29 0.72 -3.50 -1.20
C VAL A 29 1.91 -2.57 -1.43
N THR A 30 1.88 -1.80 -2.50
CA THR A 30 2.92 -0.82 -2.82
C THR A 30 3.03 0.22 -1.71
N TYR A 31 1.92 0.76 -1.24
CA TYR A 31 1.91 1.75 -0.17
C TYR A 31 2.40 1.17 1.16
N ASN A 32 2.05 -0.07 1.47
CA ASN A 32 2.57 -0.75 2.64
C ASN A 32 4.10 -0.86 2.59
N ASN A 33 4.64 -1.19 1.42
CA ASN A 33 6.08 -1.30 1.23
C ASN A 33 6.76 0.06 1.36
N PHE A 34 6.15 1.13 0.84
CA PHE A 34 6.65 2.48 1.06
C PHE A 34 6.69 2.81 2.55
N ALA A 35 5.62 2.48 3.27
CA ALA A 35 5.57 2.76 4.71
C ALA A 35 6.67 2.03 5.47
N CYS A 36 6.96 0.78 5.11
CA CYS A 36 8.02 0.01 5.73
C CYS A 36 9.38 0.67 5.53
N ILE A 37 9.66 1.14 4.32
CA ILE A 37 10.92 1.79 4.00
C ILE A 37 11.04 3.12 4.74
N PHE A 38 9.99 3.93 4.74
CA PHE A 38 10.02 5.21 5.44
C PHE A 38 10.14 5.04 6.94
N ARG A 39 9.55 3.98 7.50
CA ARG A 39 9.73 3.67 8.92
C ARG A 39 11.18 3.31 9.22
N LYS A 40 11.83 2.51 8.37
CA LYS A 40 13.22 2.14 8.55
C LYS A 40 14.15 3.34 8.43
N THR A 41 13.81 4.29 7.58
CA THR A 41 14.60 5.52 7.42
C THR A 41 14.19 6.63 8.37
N LYS A 42 13.32 6.32 9.34
CA LYS A 42 12.83 7.23 10.38
C LYS A 42 12.00 8.40 9.85
N LYS A 43 11.43 8.26 8.68
CA LYS A 43 10.49 9.24 8.13
C LYS A 43 9.07 8.85 8.52
N LEU A 44 8.76 8.98 9.80
CA LEU A 44 7.53 8.45 10.39
C LEU A 44 6.27 9.10 9.81
N ARG A 45 6.32 10.38 9.51
CA ARG A 45 5.17 11.09 8.95
C ARG A 45 4.79 10.53 7.57
N SER A 46 5.79 10.33 6.71
CA SER A 46 5.57 9.73 5.39
C SER A 46 5.06 8.30 5.52
N ALA A 47 5.63 7.54 6.47
CA ALA A 47 5.19 6.17 6.71
C ALA A 47 3.71 6.13 7.09
N LEU A 48 3.26 7.02 7.97
CA LEU A 48 1.86 7.09 8.36
C LEU A 48 0.96 7.44 7.19
N ASN A 49 1.36 8.40 6.35
CA ASN A 49 0.57 8.77 5.19
C ASN A 49 0.34 7.60 4.25
N TYR A 50 1.38 6.82 3.98
CA TYR A 50 1.26 5.66 3.10
C TYR A 50 0.46 4.53 3.74
N LEU A 51 0.59 4.34 5.06
CA LEU A 51 -0.23 3.37 5.77
C LEU A 51 -1.71 3.72 5.71
N GLU A 52 -2.04 4.99 5.88
CA GLU A 52 -3.42 5.45 5.78
C GLU A 52 -3.99 5.18 4.38
N LYS A 53 -3.22 5.45 3.34
CA LYS A 53 -3.64 5.17 1.96
C LYS A 53 -3.86 3.68 1.73
N ALA A 54 -2.97 2.85 2.23
CA ALA A 54 -3.09 1.40 2.10
C ALA A 54 -4.32 0.88 2.84
N LEU A 55 -4.55 1.36 4.06
CA LEU A 55 -5.71 0.97 4.86
C LEU A 55 -7.01 1.39 4.20
N GLU A 56 -7.05 2.57 3.60
CA GLU A 56 -8.24 3.05 2.89
C GLU A 56 -8.60 2.11 1.74
N ILE A 57 -7.62 1.70 0.96
CA ILE A 57 -7.86 0.77 -0.15
C ILE A 57 -8.36 -0.57 0.37
N GLU A 58 -7.70 -1.12 1.40
CA GLU A 58 -8.10 -2.39 1.98
C GLU A 58 -9.48 -2.32 2.62
N TYR A 59 -9.79 -1.23 3.30
CA TYR A 59 -11.11 -1.02 3.89
C TYR A 59 -12.20 -1.03 2.82
N ASN A 60 -11.98 -0.35 1.72
CA ASN A 60 -12.93 -0.32 0.62
C ASN A 60 -13.17 -1.71 0.03
N TYR A 61 -12.13 -2.50 -0.10
CA TYR A 61 -12.27 -3.88 -0.60
C TYR A 61 -13.04 -4.76 0.38
N LEU A 62 -12.73 -4.68 1.67
CA LEU A 62 -13.42 -5.46 2.69
C LEU A 62 -14.91 -5.09 2.78
N HIS A 63 -15.19 -3.80 2.73
CA HIS A 63 -16.57 -3.32 2.78
C HIS A 63 -17.36 -3.82 1.58
N TYR A 64 -16.77 -3.77 0.40
CA TYR A 64 -17.38 -4.29 -0.81
C TYR A 64 -17.65 -5.79 -0.71
N SER A 65 -16.69 -6.53 -0.17
CA SER A 65 -16.83 -7.98 0.02
C SER A 65 -17.94 -8.32 1.00
N GLU A 66 -18.08 -7.56 2.07
CA GLU A 66 -19.16 -7.76 3.04
C GLU A 66 -20.54 -7.55 2.40
N GLU A 67 -20.69 -6.51 1.59
CA GLU A 67 -21.93 -6.28 0.86
C GLU A 67 -22.25 -7.43 -0.09
N ALA A 68 -21.27 -7.96 -0.78
CA ALA A 68 -21.45 -9.08 -1.68
C ALA A 68 -21.88 -10.35 -0.92
N VAL A 69 -21.32 -10.58 0.26
CA VAL A 69 -21.68 -11.73 1.11
C VAL A 69 -23.12 -11.58 1.60
N GLU A 70 -23.53 -10.40 2.02
CA GLU A 70 -24.88 -10.14 2.46
C GLU A 70 -25.89 -10.40 1.34
N GLU A 71 -25.56 -10.03 0.12
CA GLU A 71 -26.44 -10.28 -1.02
C GLU A 71 -26.58 -11.78 -1.32
N CYS A 72 -25.55 -12.56 -1.04
CA CYS A 72 -25.57 -14.00 -1.24
C CYS A 72 -26.34 -14.75 -0.16
N LEU A 73 -26.53 -14.14 0.99
CA LEU A 73 -27.26 -14.74 2.09
C LEU A 73 -28.75 -14.41 1.97
#